data_305299801fb3fddd32d39557621e06c1
#
_entry.id   305299801fb3fddd32d39557621e06c1
#
_cell.length_a   1.000
_cell.length_b   1.000
_cell.length_c   1.000
_cell.angle_alpha   90.00
_cell.angle_beta   90.00
_cell.angle_gamma   90.00
#
_symmetry.space_group_name_H-M   'P 1'
#
loop_
_entity.id
_entity.type
_entity.pdbx_description
1 polymer ?
#
loop_
_entity_poly.entity_id
_entity_poly.type
_entity_poly.pdbx_seq_one_letter_code
_entity_poly.pdbx_strand_id
1 'polypeptide(L)'
;TKQIEALVKTIQTDTNEAVISMEQTTSEVVRGARLAQDAGVALEEIENVSSNLADLIQNISNAARQQAASAGHISNTMNVIQEITSQTSAGTTATATSIGNLAELAVQMRNSVAGFKLPETGM
;
A
#
# COMPACT_ATOMS: atom_id res chain seq x y z
N THR A 1 -21.19 46.96 73.35
CA THR A 1 -20.34 47.62 72.35
C THR A 1 -19.18 46.74 71.95
N LYS A 2 -18.50 46.04 72.86
CA LYS A 2 -17.42 45.10 72.56
C LYS A 2 -17.90 43.90 71.74
N GLN A 3 -19.11 43.44 71.92
CA GLN A 3 -19.73 42.33 71.18
C GLN A 3 -20.03 42.76 69.72
N ILE A 4 -20.46 44.00 69.53
CA ILE A 4 -20.74 44.55 68.21
C ILE A 4 -19.44 44.73 67.39
N GLU A 5 -18.41 45.24 68.10
CA GLU A 5 -17.06 45.39 67.43
C GLU A 5 -16.46 44.02 67.02
N ALA A 6 -16.60 43.03 67.90
CA ALA A 6 -16.15 41.65 67.57
C ALA A 6 -16.93 41.07 66.36
N LEU A 7 -18.25 41.29 66.34
CA LEU A 7 -19.11 40.79 65.30
C LEU A 7 -18.76 41.52 63.94
N VAL A 8 -18.56 42.81 63.96
CA VAL A 8 -18.15 43.57 62.75
C VAL A 8 -16.81 43.08 62.24
N LYS A 9 -15.86 42.82 63.12
CA LYS A 9 -14.55 42.30 62.73
C LYS A 9 -14.65 40.92 62.09
N THR A 10 -15.49 40.02 62.66
CA THR A 10 -15.77 38.72 62.06
C THR A 10 -16.38 38.84 60.68
N ILE A 11 -17.34 39.76 60.49
CA ILE A 11 -17.95 40.00 59.18
C ILE A 11 -16.92 40.52 58.17
N GLN A 12 -16.01 41.40 58.59
CA GLN A 12 -14.95 41.89 57.71
C GLN A 12 -14.00 40.75 57.29
N THR A 13 -13.61 39.88 58.23
CA THR A 13 -12.75 38.75 57.92
C THR A 13 -13.43 37.78 56.97
N ASP A 14 -14.68 37.44 57.21
CA ASP A 14 -15.44 36.55 56.34
C ASP A 14 -15.67 37.15 54.95
N THR A 15 -15.90 38.45 54.89
CA THR A 15 -16.06 39.18 53.63
C THR A 15 -14.76 39.16 52.84
N ASN A 16 -13.60 39.37 53.46
CA ASN A 16 -12.30 39.29 52.78
C ASN A 16 -12.02 37.89 52.31
N GLU A 17 -12.33 36.86 53.07
CA GLU A 17 -12.18 35.45 52.64
C GLU A 17 -13.09 35.16 51.43
N ALA A 18 -14.31 35.63 51.43
CA ALA A 18 -15.24 35.50 50.32
C ALA A 18 -14.71 36.16 49.06
N VAL A 19 -14.11 37.37 49.15
CA VAL A 19 -13.50 38.08 48.01
C VAL A 19 -12.34 37.29 47.46
N ILE A 20 -11.47 36.74 48.30
CA ILE A 20 -10.35 35.91 47.90
C ILE A 20 -10.83 34.64 47.17
N SER A 21 -11.85 33.99 47.69
CA SER A 21 -12.46 32.80 47.06
C SER A 21 -13.08 33.13 45.72
N MET A 22 -13.72 34.30 45.58
CA MET A 22 -14.28 34.76 44.31
C MET A 22 -13.20 35.06 43.26
N GLU A 23 -12.07 35.61 43.66
CA GLU A 23 -10.92 35.88 42.80
C GLU A 23 -10.31 34.53 42.29
N GLN A 24 -10.16 33.57 43.18
CA GLN A 24 -9.68 32.22 42.80
C GLN A 24 -10.65 31.55 41.81
N THR A 25 -11.95 31.62 42.12
CA THR A 25 -12.98 31.04 41.22
C THR A 25 -12.95 31.70 39.86
N THR A 26 -12.83 33.03 39.81
CA THR A 26 -12.72 33.77 38.54
C THR A 26 -11.48 33.31 37.72
N SER A 27 -10.33 33.16 38.40
CA SER A 27 -9.11 32.64 37.77
C SER A 27 -9.28 31.22 37.20
N GLU A 28 -9.93 30.35 37.99
CA GLU A 28 -10.21 28.98 37.56
C GLU A 28 -11.19 28.93 36.38
N VAL A 29 -12.20 29.80 36.37
CA VAL A 29 -13.15 29.91 35.24
C VAL A 29 -12.43 30.35 33.95
N VAL A 30 -11.55 31.35 34.03
CA VAL A 30 -10.76 31.82 32.89
C VAL A 30 -9.85 30.71 32.38
N ARG A 31 -9.19 29.99 33.28
CA ARG A 31 -8.34 28.85 32.89
C ARG A 31 -9.16 27.72 32.27
N GLY A 32 -10.33 27.43 32.83
CA GLY A 32 -11.26 26.46 32.27
C GLY A 32 -11.75 26.84 30.88
N ALA A 33 -12.05 28.12 30.66
CA ALA A 33 -12.43 28.63 29.34
C ALA A 33 -11.32 28.46 28.32
N ARG A 34 -10.06 28.71 28.71
CA ARG A 34 -8.88 28.49 27.84
C ARG A 34 -8.73 27.02 27.50
N LEU A 35 -8.83 26.13 28.48
CA LEU A 35 -8.76 24.69 28.26
C LEU A 35 -9.86 24.20 27.30
N ALA A 36 -11.07 24.73 27.46
CA ALA A 36 -12.18 24.42 26.56
C ALA A 36 -11.90 24.90 25.12
N GLN A 37 -11.31 26.06 24.97
CA GLN A 37 -10.92 26.60 23.67
C GLN A 37 -9.81 25.73 23.04
N ASP A 38 -8.79 25.36 23.82
CA ASP A 38 -7.72 24.49 23.35
C ASP A 38 -8.25 23.13 22.93
N ALA A 39 -9.19 22.56 23.70
CA ALA A 39 -9.88 21.34 23.33
C ALA A 39 -10.67 21.48 22.01
N GLY A 40 -11.32 22.62 21.81
CA GLY A 40 -12.00 22.94 20.55
C GLY A 40 -11.04 22.93 19.35
N VAL A 41 -9.89 23.57 19.49
CA VAL A 41 -8.84 23.58 18.46
C VAL A 41 -8.36 22.16 18.16
N ALA A 42 -8.11 21.35 19.21
CA ALA A 42 -7.70 19.97 19.03
C ALA A 42 -8.76 19.12 18.30
N LEU A 43 -10.04 19.34 18.61
CA LEU A 43 -11.14 18.67 17.92
C LEU A 43 -11.23 19.08 16.42
N GLU A 44 -10.98 20.34 16.11
CA GLU A 44 -10.92 20.82 14.73
C GLU A 44 -9.77 20.15 13.96
N GLU A 45 -8.60 19.99 14.59
CA GLU A 45 -7.49 19.25 14.00
C GLU A 45 -7.86 17.77 13.75
N ILE A 46 -8.53 17.15 14.68
CA ILE A 46 -9.02 15.76 14.53
C ILE A 46 -10.01 15.66 13.37
N GLU A 47 -10.92 16.62 13.22
CA GLU A 47 -11.86 16.67 12.11
C GLU A 47 -11.13 16.77 10.77
N ASN A 48 -10.15 17.67 10.67
CA ASN A 48 -9.34 17.86 9.46
C ASN A 48 -8.55 16.57 9.12
N VAL A 49 -7.90 15.95 10.10
CA VAL A 49 -7.17 14.69 9.91
C VAL A 49 -8.11 13.56 9.49
N SER A 50 -9.30 13.50 10.08
CA SER A 50 -10.31 12.48 9.75
C SER A 50 -10.81 12.65 8.32
N SER A 51 -11.01 13.89 7.86
CA SER A 51 -11.40 14.18 6.48
C SER A 51 -10.30 13.75 5.50
N ASN A 52 -9.05 14.11 5.79
CA ASN A 52 -7.91 13.69 4.96
C ASN A 52 -7.76 12.17 4.91
N LEU A 53 -8.03 11.50 6.04
CA LEU A 53 -7.99 10.04 6.11
C LEU A 53 -9.09 9.40 5.26
N ALA A 54 -10.28 9.98 5.24
CA ALA A 54 -11.37 9.52 4.36
C ALA A 54 -10.98 9.62 2.88
N ASP A 55 -10.37 10.73 2.46
CA ASP A 55 -9.88 10.91 1.09
C ASP A 55 -8.77 9.88 0.76
N LEU A 56 -7.86 9.66 1.69
CA LEU A 56 -6.81 8.66 1.52
C LEU A 56 -7.37 7.24 1.37
N ILE A 57 -8.37 6.89 2.18
CA ILE A 57 -9.06 5.59 2.08
C ILE A 57 -9.74 5.45 0.72
N GLN A 58 -10.36 6.51 0.21
CA GLN A 58 -10.96 6.50 -1.12
C GLN A 58 -9.92 6.25 -2.21
N ASN A 59 -8.77 6.90 -2.11
CA ASN A 59 -7.66 6.72 -3.04
C ASN A 59 -7.10 5.28 -2.97
N ILE A 60 -6.95 4.73 -1.77
CA ILE A 60 -6.53 3.34 -1.57
C ILE A 60 -7.53 2.37 -2.20
N SER A 61 -8.83 2.61 -2.02
CA SER A 61 -9.88 1.79 -2.62
C SER A 61 -9.81 1.79 -4.14
N ASN A 62 -9.60 2.96 -4.75
CA ASN A 62 -9.45 3.10 -6.20
C ASN A 62 -8.19 2.37 -6.69
N ALA A 63 -7.07 2.55 -6.00
CA ALA A 63 -5.81 1.86 -6.31
C ALA A 63 -5.96 0.33 -6.20
N ALA A 64 -6.66 -0.15 -5.18
CA ALA A 64 -6.93 -1.58 -5.00
C ALA A 64 -7.75 -2.16 -6.16
N ARG A 65 -8.77 -1.44 -6.63
CA ARG A 65 -9.57 -1.86 -7.80
C ARG A 65 -8.71 -1.92 -9.06
N GLN A 66 -7.87 -0.92 -9.27
CA GLN A 66 -6.96 -0.89 -10.42
C GLN A 66 -5.95 -2.04 -10.35
N GLN A 67 -5.43 -2.32 -9.16
CA GLN A 67 -4.52 -3.45 -8.94
C GLN A 67 -5.19 -4.79 -9.20
N ALA A 68 -6.45 -4.96 -8.78
CA ALA A 68 -7.23 -6.16 -9.06
C ALA A 68 -7.44 -6.35 -10.58
N ALA A 69 -7.75 -5.28 -11.31
CA ALA A 69 -7.88 -5.32 -12.77
C ALA A 69 -6.56 -5.71 -13.43
N SER A 70 -5.44 -5.11 -12.98
CA SER A 70 -4.09 -5.45 -13.48
C SER A 70 -3.72 -6.91 -13.21
N ALA A 71 -4.06 -7.43 -12.03
CA ALA A 71 -3.87 -8.83 -11.70
C ALA A 71 -4.67 -9.76 -12.63
N GLY A 72 -5.90 -9.36 -12.99
CA GLY A 72 -6.71 -10.07 -13.98
C GLY A 72 -6.04 -10.12 -15.35
N HIS A 73 -5.47 -8.99 -15.81
CA HIS A 73 -4.71 -8.93 -17.06
C HIS A 73 -3.47 -9.83 -17.03
N ILE A 74 -2.74 -9.82 -15.90
CA ILE A 74 -1.58 -10.69 -15.71
C ILE A 74 -2.01 -12.16 -15.79
N SER A 75 -3.10 -12.54 -15.16
CA SER A 75 -3.62 -13.90 -15.20
C SER A 75 -3.93 -14.33 -16.65
N ASN A 76 -4.59 -13.48 -17.42
CA ASN A 76 -4.86 -13.75 -18.84
C ASN A 76 -3.58 -13.87 -19.66
N THR A 77 -2.59 -13.00 -19.41
CA THR A 77 -1.28 -13.08 -20.06
C THR A 77 -0.57 -14.38 -19.73
N MET A 78 -0.66 -14.85 -18.50
CA MET A 78 -0.08 -16.13 -18.09
C MET A 78 -0.72 -17.32 -18.81
N ASN A 79 -2.02 -17.28 -19.06
CA ASN A 79 -2.69 -18.29 -19.86
C ASN A 79 -2.16 -18.31 -21.30
N VAL A 80 -1.96 -17.13 -21.90
CA VAL A 80 -1.37 -17.01 -23.25
C VAL A 80 0.08 -17.55 -23.27
N ILE A 81 0.86 -17.22 -22.24
CA ILE A 81 2.25 -17.74 -22.11
C ILE A 81 2.25 -19.26 -22.00
N GLN A 82 1.31 -19.82 -21.25
CA GLN A 82 1.18 -21.27 -21.14
C GLN A 82 0.88 -21.92 -22.48
N GLU A 83 0.01 -21.32 -23.28
CA GLU A 83 -0.29 -21.80 -24.64
C GLU A 83 0.94 -21.71 -25.55
N ILE A 84 1.63 -20.56 -25.55
CA ILE A 84 2.87 -20.36 -26.32
C ILE A 84 3.94 -21.37 -25.90
N THR A 85 4.08 -21.62 -24.60
CA THR A 85 5.04 -22.61 -24.06
C THR A 85 4.72 -24.01 -24.58
N SER A 86 3.45 -24.36 -24.60
CA SER A 86 3.00 -25.66 -25.14
C SER A 86 3.32 -25.78 -26.64
N GLN A 87 3.00 -24.75 -27.42
CA GLN A 87 3.31 -24.71 -28.85
C GLN A 87 4.82 -24.75 -29.10
N THR A 88 5.60 -24.03 -28.31
CA THR A 88 7.06 -24.02 -28.40
C THR A 88 7.64 -25.41 -28.12
N SER A 89 7.12 -26.07 -27.11
CA SER A 89 7.52 -27.46 -26.78
C SER A 89 7.23 -28.43 -27.93
N ALA A 90 6.03 -28.32 -28.52
CA ALA A 90 5.65 -29.13 -29.69
C ALA A 90 6.55 -28.82 -30.89
N GLY A 91 6.83 -27.53 -31.16
CA GLY A 91 7.73 -27.09 -32.24
C GLY A 91 9.16 -27.60 -32.02
N THR A 92 9.64 -27.54 -30.80
CA THR A 92 10.98 -28.05 -30.45
C THR A 92 11.08 -29.55 -30.68
N THR A 93 10.05 -30.31 -30.30
CA THR A 93 9.99 -31.76 -30.53
C THR A 93 9.96 -32.05 -32.02
N ALA A 94 9.16 -31.32 -32.81
CA ALA A 94 9.13 -31.47 -34.27
C ALA A 94 10.49 -31.15 -34.89
N THR A 95 11.16 -30.10 -34.42
CA THR A 95 12.51 -29.71 -34.88
C THR A 95 13.52 -30.82 -34.58
N ALA A 96 13.49 -31.40 -33.37
CA ALA A 96 14.35 -32.51 -33.00
C ALA A 96 14.13 -33.74 -33.89
N THR A 97 12.88 -34.03 -34.22
CA THR A 97 12.53 -35.13 -35.15
C THR A 97 13.07 -34.83 -36.57
N SER A 98 12.93 -33.62 -37.04
CA SER A 98 13.46 -33.19 -38.36
C SER A 98 14.98 -33.32 -38.40
N ILE A 99 15.68 -32.94 -37.36
CA ILE A 99 17.13 -33.05 -37.22
C ILE A 99 17.53 -34.52 -37.27
N GLY A 100 16.82 -35.39 -36.57
CA GLY A 100 17.03 -36.84 -36.62
C GLY A 100 16.89 -37.39 -38.05
N ASN A 101 15.84 -36.96 -38.75
CA ASN A 101 15.60 -37.36 -40.14
C ASN A 101 16.70 -36.85 -41.07
N LEU A 102 17.19 -35.64 -40.84
CA LEU A 102 18.32 -35.09 -41.62
C LEU A 102 19.61 -35.87 -41.35
N ALA A 103 19.87 -36.27 -40.14
CA ALA A 103 21.02 -37.10 -39.77
C ALA A 103 20.97 -38.47 -40.46
N GLU A 104 19.79 -39.06 -40.48
CA GLU A 104 19.58 -40.35 -41.18
C GLU A 104 19.77 -40.18 -42.69
N LEU A 105 19.22 -39.15 -43.28
CA LEU A 105 19.37 -38.83 -44.72
C LEU A 105 20.84 -38.60 -45.05
N ALA A 106 21.60 -37.90 -44.24
CA ALA A 106 23.04 -37.70 -44.41
C ALA A 106 23.80 -39.01 -44.40
N VAL A 107 23.45 -39.96 -43.55
CA VAL A 107 24.04 -41.29 -43.54
C VAL A 107 23.70 -42.08 -44.82
N GLN A 108 22.45 -42.02 -45.25
CA GLN A 108 22.03 -42.66 -46.51
C GLN A 108 22.79 -42.06 -47.72
N MET A 109 22.94 -40.76 -47.75
CA MET A 109 23.71 -40.10 -48.82
C MET A 109 25.20 -40.53 -48.81
N ARG A 110 25.79 -40.58 -47.64
CA ARG A 110 27.15 -41.04 -47.47
C ARG A 110 27.31 -42.47 -47.97
N ASN A 111 26.39 -43.36 -47.64
CA ASN A 111 26.41 -44.73 -48.10
C ASN A 111 26.23 -44.83 -49.62
N SER A 112 25.35 -44.00 -50.18
CA SER A 112 25.15 -43.98 -51.63
C SER A 112 26.41 -43.51 -52.38
N VAL A 113 27.09 -42.50 -51.87
CA VAL A 113 28.33 -41.97 -52.41
C VAL A 113 29.48 -42.98 -52.26
N ALA A 114 29.56 -43.67 -51.13
CA ALA A 114 30.56 -44.68 -50.86
C ALA A 114 30.44 -45.88 -51.82
N GLY A 115 29.20 -46.24 -52.25
CA GLY A 115 28.93 -47.25 -53.25
C GLY A 115 29.30 -46.85 -54.69
N PHE A 116 29.44 -45.55 -54.89
CA PHE A 116 29.78 -44.98 -56.20
C PHE A 116 31.29 -44.75 -56.28
N LYS A 117 31.97 -45.69 -56.91
CA LYS A 117 33.40 -45.53 -57.19
C LYS A 117 33.61 -44.59 -58.35
N LEU A 118 34.25 -43.50 -58.08
CA LEU A 118 34.79 -42.67 -59.17
C LEU A 118 35.84 -43.44 -59.93
N PRO A 119 35.80 -43.43 -61.26
CA PRO A 119 36.90 -44.05 -61.99
C PRO A 119 38.20 -43.39 -61.53
N GLU A 120 39.15 -44.21 -61.12
CA GLU A 120 40.48 -43.70 -60.86
C GLU A 120 40.94 -42.90 -62.04
N THR A 121 41.18 -41.59 -61.89
CA THR A 121 41.94 -40.86 -62.85
C THR A 121 43.38 -41.27 -62.73
N GLY A 122 43.65 -42.50 -62.92
CA GLY A 122 45.00 -42.94 -63.10
C GLY A 122 45.46 -42.44 -64.51
N MET A 123 46.20 -41.51 -64.40
CA MET A 123 46.85 -41.20 -65.62
C MET A 123 47.91 -42.03 -65.92
#